data_700e25f088227ff5e3adf22762f54fdf
#
_entry.id   700e25f088227ff5e3adf22762f54fdf
#
_cell.length_a   1.000
_cell.length_b   1.000
_cell.length_c   1.000
_cell.angle_alpha   90.00
_cell.angle_beta   90.00
_cell.angle_gamma   90.00
#
_symmetry.space_group_name_H-M   'P 1'
#
loop_
_entity.id
_entity.type
_entity.pdbx_description
1 polymer ?
#
loop_
_entity_poly.entity_id
_entity_poly.type
_entity_poly.pdbx_seq_one_letter_code
_entity_poly.pdbx_strand_id
1 'polypeptide(L)'
;MLFLPLVIRDSYKIMIRILHTADWHLGQTFFGYDRTEEHGVFLNWLAEEIRQKEIDALIIAGDVFDVSNPSAASQSMYYQFIYRVTAENPYLQIVIVAGNHDSAARLEAPLPLLQAMRTEVRGVVRKLEGG
;
A
#
# COMPACT_ATOMS: atom_id res chain seq x y z
N MET A 1 4.31 -12.53 -0.74
CA MET A 1 5.40 -11.54 -0.65
C MET A 1 6.44 -11.86 -1.71
N LEU A 2 6.75 -10.91 -2.55
CA LEU A 2 7.65 -11.10 -3.69
C LEU A 2 8.85 -10.16 -3.58
N PHE A 3 10.06 -10.72 -3.70
CA PHE A 3 11.29 -9.95 -3.80
C PHE A 3 11.84 -10.03 -5.22
N LEU A 4 12.00 -8.87 -5.87
CA LEU A 4 12.57 -8.78 -7.21
C LEU A 4 13.92 -8.10 -7.15
N PRO A 5 15.02 -8.80 -7.40
CA PRO A 5 16.31 -8.17 -7.56
C PRO A 5 16.35 -7.40 -8.88
N LEU A 6 16.72 -6.12 -8.81
CA LEU A 6 16.89 -5.27 -9.97
C LEU A 6 18.32 -4.72 -9.97
N VAL A 7 19.06 -4.97 -11.02
CA VAL A 7 20.43 -4.45 -11.19
C VAL A 7 20.38 -3.10 -11.86
N ILE A 8 20.87 -2.06 -11.18
CA ILE A 8 20.99 -0.70 -11.71
C ILE A 8 22.45 -0.46 -12.05
N ARG A 9 22.74 -0.16 -13.33
CA ARG A 9 24.10 -0.11 -13.84
C ARG A 9 24.95 1.01 -13.29
N ASP A 10 24.42 2.20 -13.07
CA ASP A 10 25.21 3.38 -12.72
C ASP A 10 24.90 3.92 -11.33
N SER A 11 24.39 3.08 -10.46
CA SER A 11 24.01 3.42 -9.10
C SER A 11 24.91 2.74 -8.10
N TYR A 12 25.14 3.40 -6.98
CA TYR A 12 25.81 2.81 -5.83
C TYR A 12 25.02 1.64 -5.22
N LYS A 13 23.75 1.50 -5.60
CA LYS A 13 22.89 0.39 -5.19
C LYS A 13 22.75 -0.61 -6.32
N ILE A 14 23.28 -1.81 -6.09
CA ILE A 14 23.32 -2.90 -7.07
C ILE A 14 22.00 -3.66 -7.13
N MET A 15 21.14 -3.58 -6.10
CA MET A 15 19.91 -4.36 -5.99
C MET A 15 18.83 -3.55 -5.32
N ILE A 16 17.62 -3.56 -5.93
CA ILE A 16 16.42 -3.00 -5.34
C ILE A 16 15.55 -4.12 -4.80
N ARG A 17 15.09 -3.97 -3.57
CA ARG A 17 14.19 -4.92 -2.93
C ARG A 17 12.77 -4.40 -3.01
N ILE A 18 11.92 -5.17 -3.67
CA ILE A 18 10.50 -4.84 -3.84
C ILE A 18 9.66 -5.85 -3.05
N LEU A 19 8.77 -5.32 -2.24
CA LEU A 19 7.77 -6.12 -1.56
C LEU A 19 6.42 -5.87 -2.21
N HIS A 20 5.76 -6.94 -2.65
CA HIS A 20 4.44 -6.88 -3.26
C HIS A 20 3.41 -7.49 -2.31
N THR A 21 2.32 -6.79 -2.11
CA THR A 21 1.18 -7.25 -1.32
C THR A 21 -0.12 -6.82 -1.99
N ALA A 22 -1.22 -7.49 -1.65
CA ALA A 22 -2.51 -7.23 -2.25
C ALA A 22 -3.64 -7.71 -1.32
N ASP A 23 -4.87 -7.31 -1.63
CA ASP A 23 -6.09 -7.83 -1.01
C ASP A 23 -6.11 -7.70 0.53
N TRP A 24 -5.83 -6.51 1.02
CA TRP A 24 -5.86 -6.26 2.47
C TRP A 24 -7.26 -6.31 3.04
N HIS A 25 -8.25 -5.83 2.30
CA HIS A 25 -9.65 -5.78 2.70
C HIS A 25 -9.86 -5.18 4.09
N LEU A 26 -9.22 -4.04 4.37
CA LEU A 26 -9.36 -3.34 5.64
C LEU A 26 -10.82 -3.01 5.92
N GLY A 27 -11.26 -3.32 7.11
CA GLY A 27 -12.66 -3.18 7.51
C GLY A 27 -13.54 -4.39 7.26
N GLN A 28 -12.99 -5.46 6.67
CA GLN A 28 -13.73 -6.70 6.46
C GLN A 28 -14.21 -7.30 7.78
N THR A 29 -15.46 -7.78 7.79
CA THR A 29 -16.03 -8.57 8.88
C THR A 29 -16.22 -10.01 8.42
N PHE A 30 -16.15 -10.94 9.37
CA PHE A 30 -16.39 -12.35 9.10
C PHE A 30 -17.47 -12.86 10.05
N PHE A 31 -18.64 -13.20 9.53
CA PHE A 31 -19.81 -13.60 10.32
C PHE A 31 -20.10 -12.63 11.50
N GLY A 32 -20.02 -11.33 11.25
CA GLY A 32 -20.21 -10.30 12.26
C GLY A 32 -19.01 -10.03 13.17
N TYR A 33 -17.93 -10.79 13.01
CA TYR A 33 -16.66 -10.51 13.69
C TYR A 33 -15.90 -9.38 13.01
N ASP A 34 -15.56 -8.37 13.79
CA ASP A 34 -14.67 -7.29 13.38
C ASP A 34 -13.23 -7.82 13.33
N ARG A 35 -12.59 -7.67 12.17
CA ARG A 35 -11.21 -8.11 11.95
C ARG A 35 -10.18 -7.01 12.15
N THR A 36 -10.55 -5.91 12.78
CA THR A 36 -9.66 -4.75 12.96
C THR A 36 -8.37 -5.13 13.69
N GLU A 37 -8.47 -5.95 14.72
CA GLU A 37 -7.29 -6.39 15.48
C GLU A 37 -6.36 -7.24 14.61
N GLU A 38 -6.90 -8.17 13.84
CA GLU A 38 -6.10 -8.99 12.91
C GLU A 38 -5.42 -8.13 11.84
N HIS A 39 -6.12 -7.14 11.30
CA HIS A 39 -5.54 -6.20 10.34
C HIS A 39 -4.43 -5.37 10.97
N GLY A 40 -4.59 -4.95 12.22
CA GLY A 40 -3.55 -4.24 12.95
C GLY A 40 -2.29 -5.08 13.15
N VAL A 41 -2.46 -6.35 13.50
CA VAL A 41 -1.34 -7.31 13.64
C VAL A 41 -0.63 -7.51 12.30
N PHE A 42 -1.39 -7.67 11.22
CA PHE A 42 -0.82 -7.81 9.87
C PHE A 42 -0.02 -6.59 9.44
N LEU A 43 -0.57 -5.40 9.61
CA LEU A 43 0.12 -4.16 9.22
C LEU A 43 1.37 -3.92 10.08
N ASN A 44 1.32 -4.25 11.35
CA ASN A 44 2.49 -4.17 12.23
C ASN A 44 3.60 -5.13 11.78
N TRP A 45 3.23 -6.36 11.45
CA TRP A 45 4.16 -7.35 10.91
C TRP A 45 4.78 -6.87 9.60
N LEU A 46 3.96 -6.33 8.69
CA LEU A 46 4.41 -5.82 7.41
C LEU A 46 5.40 -4.65 7.57
N ALA A 47 5.11 -3.73 8.49
CA ALA A 47 6.02 -2.62 8.80
C ALA A 47 7.38 -3.12 9.30
N GLU A 48 7.39 -4.14 10.16
CA GLU A 48 8.62 -4.75 10.66
C GLU A 48 9.40 -5.46 9.53
N GLU A 49 8.72 -6.17 8.65
CA GLU A 49 9.35 -6.81 7.47
C GLU A 49 10.01 -5.78 6.55
N ILE A 50 9.34 -4.66 6.30
CA ILE A 50 9.88 -3.57 5.49
C ILE A 50 11.17 -3.02 6.10
N ARG A 51 11.16 -2.80 7.40
CA ARG A 51 12.32 -2.27 8.11
C ARG A 51 13.48 -3.26 8.15
N GLN A 52 13.21 -4.50 8.56
CA GLN A 52 14.25 -5.52 8.76
C GLN A 52 14.92 -5.93 7.44
N LYS A 53 14.15 -6.01 6.36
CA LYS A 53 14.64 -6.43 5.05
C LYS A 53 15.08 -5.28 4.17
N GLU A 54 15.05 -4.06 4.69
CA GLU A 54 15.48 -2.86 3.97
C GLU A 54 14.80 -2.76 2.60
N ILE A 55 13.48 -2.82 2.59
CA ILE A 55 12.67 -2.75 1.37
C ILE A 55 12.77 -1.36 0.76
N ASP A 56 13.00 -1.29 -0.54
CA ASP A 56 13.10 -0.05 -1.29
C ASP A 56 11.77 0.41 -1.87
N ALA A 57 10.93 -0.53 -2.28
CA ALA A 57 9.62 -0.25 -2.83
C ALA A 57 8.57 -1.22 -2.30
N LEU A 58 7.45 -0.66 -1.87
CA LEU A 58 6.26 -1.42 -1.48
C LEU A 58 5.19 -1.22 -2.55
N ILE A 59 4.71 -2.31 -3.12
CA ILE A 59 3.61 -2.28 -4.08
C ILE A 59 2.39 -2.91 -3.43
N ILE A 60 1.32 -2.14 -3.32
CA ILE A 60 0.02 -2.59 -2.81
C ILE A 60 -0.92 -2.69 -4.01
N ALA A 61 -1.22 -3.91 -4.43
CA ALA A 61 -1.92 -4.19 -5.67
C ALA A 61 -3.38 -4.59 -5.41
N GLY A 62 -4.24 -3.60 -5.27
CA GLY A 62 -5.68 -3.77 -5.22
C GLY A 62 -6.27 -4.10 -3.86
N ASP A 63 -7.53 -3.74 -3.71
CA ASP A 63 -8.40 -4.06 -2.59
C ASP A 63 -7.81 -3.72 -1.21
N VAL A 64 -7.34 -2.48 -1.06
CA VAL A 64 -6.87 -1.94 0.22
C VAL A 64 -8.01 -1.97 1.24
N PHE A 65 -9.17 -1.50 0.84
CA PHE A 65 -10.38 -1.52 1.65
C PHE A 65 -11.35 -2.59 1.15
N ASP A 66 -12.13 -3.15 2.08
CA ASP A 66 -13.13 -4.17 1.75
C ASP A 66 -14.31 -3.58 0.96
N VAL A 67 -14.62 -2.32 1.20
CA VAL A 67 -15.73 -1.61 0.55
C VAL A 67 -15.26 -0.28 -0.03
N SER A 68 -16.00 0.25 -1.01
CA SER A 68 -15.68 1.53 -1.66
C SER A 68 -15.92 2.75 -0.75
N ASN A 69 -16.67 2.60 0.32
CA ASN A 69 -16.91 3.64 1.33
C ASN A 69 -16.45 3.16 2.71
N PRO A 70 -15.13 3.08 2.96
CA PRO A 70 -14.59 2.54 4.20
C PRO A 70 -14.90 3.43 5.40
N SER A 71 -14.94 2.81 6.59
CA SER A 71 -15.10 3.53 7.85
C SER A 71 -13.91 4.47 8.12
N ALA A 72 -14.14 5.47 8.97
CA ALA A 72 -13.06 6.34 9.44
C ALA A 72 -11.95 5.54 10.13
N ALA A 73 -12.30 4.50 10.86
CA ALA A 73 -11.33 3.63 11.54
C ALA A 73 -10.43 2.88 10.54
N SER A 74 -11.01 2.34 9.47
CA SER A 74 -10.25 1.66 8.41
C SER A 74 -9.34 2.63 7.68
N GLN A 75 -9.82 3.82 7.36
CA GLN A 75 -9.01 4.86 6.72
C GLN A 75 -7.86 5.30 7.61
N SER A 76 -8.12 5.50 8.90
CA SER A 76 -7.09 5.86 9.87
C SER A 76 -5.98 4.81 9.94
N MET A 77 -6.35 3.54 9.98
CA MET A 77 -5.40 2.42 9.99
C MET A 77 -4.49 2.44 8.76
N TYR A 78 -5.05 2.68 7.59
CA TYR A 78 -4.33 2.78 6.32
C TYR A 78 -3.34 3.95 6.32
N TYR A 79 -3.78 5.15 6.67
CA TYR A 79 -2.91 6.33 6.67
C TYR A 79 -1.83 6.27 7.75
N GLN A 80 -2.15 5.73 8.92
CA GLN A 80 -1.16 5.52 9.98
C GLN A 80 -0.08 4.55 9.55
N PHE A 81 -0.43 3.49 8.83
CA PHE A 81 0.54 2.56 8.28
C PHE A 81 1.48 3.25 7.29
N ILE A 82 0.94 4.00 6.33
CA ILE A 82 1.75 4.72 5.33
C ILE A 82 2.70 5.71 6.03
N TYR A 83 2.18 6.48 6.97
CA TYR A 83 2.99 7.43 7.73
C TYR A 83 4.13 6.73 8.47
N ARG A 84 3.82 5.64 9.16
CA ARG A 84 4.80 4.89 9.93
C ARG A 84 5.95 4.38 9.06
N VAL A 85 5.62 3.65 8.00
CA VAL A 85 6.65 3.02 7.16
C VAL A 85 7.50 4.03 6.40
N THR A 86 6.93 5.14 5.99
CA THR A 86 7.68 6.20 5.32
C THR A 86 8.54 7.00 6.28
N ALA A 87 8.12 7.17 7.52
CA ALA A 87 8.92 7.80 8.57
C ALA A 87 10.09 6.92 9.03
N GLU A 88 9.85 5.61 9.17
CA GLU A 88 10.88 4.64 9.59
C GLU A 88 11.88 4.32 8.47
N ASN A 89 11.48 4.48 7.21
CA ASN A 89 12.29 4.10 6.04
C ASN A 89 12.40 5.26 5.07
N PRO A 90 13.40 6.15 5.22
CA PRO A 90 13.47 7.41 4.47
C PRO A 90 13.55 7.28 2.94
N TYR A 91 13.97 6.12 2.44
CA TYR A 91 14.11 5.87 1.00
C TYR A 91 12.98 5.01 0.42
N LEU A 92 12.04 4.58 1.25
CA LEU A 92 10.94 3.75 0.81
C LEU A 92 10.02 4.50 -0.15
N GLN A 93 9.73 3.88 -1.28
CA GLN A 93 8.71 4.30 -2.23
C GLN A 93 7.50 3.38 -2.10
N ILE A 94 6.31 3.94 -2.12
CA ILE A 94 5.06 3.17 -2.06
C ILE A 94 4.26 3.44 -3.33
N VAL A 95 3.80 2.37 -3.97
CA VAL A 95 2.89 2.43 -5.12
C VAL A 95 1.65 1.63 -4.78
N ILE A 96 0.51 2.27 -4.89
CA ILE A 96 -0.79 1.67 -4.60
C ILE A 96 -1.62 1.66 -5.86
N VAL A 97 -2.14 0.51 -6.22
CA VAL A 97 -3.08 0.34 -7.34
C VAL A 97 -4.45 0.00 -6.78
N ALA A 98 -5.46 0.80 -7.12
CA ALA A 98 -6.83 0.55 -6.68
C ALA A 98 -7.37 -0.74 -7.30
N GLY A 99 -8.02 -1.57 -6.49
CA GLY A 99 -8.71 -2.78 -6.92
C GLY A 99 -10.20 -2.55 -7.19
N ASN A 100 -10.92 -3.63 -7.45
CA ASN A 100 -12.34 -3.57 -7.80
C ASN A 100 -13.22 -3.05 -6.65
N HIS A 101 -12.85 -3.31 -5.40
CA HIS A 101 -13.59 -2.87 -4.22
C HIS A 101 -13.17 -1.48 -3.75
N ASP A 102 -12.03 -0.97 -4.21
CA ASP A 102 -11.55 0.36 -3.84
C ASP A 102 -12.26 1.45 -4.63
N SER A 103 -12.50 2.59 -4.00
CA SER A 103 -12.80 3.82 -4.72
C SER A 103 -11.49 4.49 -5.12
N ALA A 104 -11.17 4.49 -6.41
CA ALA A 104 -9.97 5.16 -6.93
C ALA A 104 -9.95 6.65 -6.55
N ALA A 105 -11.10 7.34 -6.69
CA ALA A 105 -11.21 8.74 -6.32
C ALA A 105 -10.89 8.99 -4.85
N ARG A 106 -11.36 8.11 -3.96
CA ARG A 106 -11.09 8.21 -2.52
C ARG A 106 -9.62 7.98 -2.19
N LEU A 107 -9.00 6.99 -2.83
CA LEU A 107 -7.57 6.71 -2.63
C LEU A 107 -6.69 7.83 -3.19
N GLU A 108 -7.12 8.47 -4.27
CA GLU A 108 -6.38 9.55 -4.92
C GLU A 108 -6.63 10.92 -4.29
N ALA A 109 -7.75 11.13 -3.60
CA ALA A 109 -8.13 12.43 -3.05
C ALA A 109 -7.03 13.11 -2.21
N PRO A 110 -6.30 12.40 -1.32
CA PRO A 110 -5.21 12.99 -0.55
C PRO A 110 -3.85 12.93 -1.27
N LEU A 111 -3.83 12.88 -2.60
CA LEU A 111 -2.61 12.68 -3.38
C LEU A 111 -1.47 13.65 -3.02
N PRO A 112 -1.69 14.97 -2.83
CA PRO A 112 -0.60 15.86 -2.44
C PRO A 112 0.06 15.47 -1.11
N LEU A 113 -0.72 15.00 -0.15
CA LEU A 113 -0.21 14.54 1.15
C LEU A 113 0.54 13.21 1.00
N LEU A 114 0.00 12.29 0.20
CA LEU A 114 0.62 11.01 -0.08
C LEU A 114 1.93 11.17 -0.84
N GLN A 115 2.01 12.10 -1.78
CA GLN A 115 3.24 12.41 -2.49
C GLN A 115 4.33 12.93 -1.55
N ALA A 116 3.96 13.73 -0.55
CA ALA A 116 4.90 14.16 0.48
C ALA A 116 5.44 12.97 1.30
N MET A 117 4.71 11.88 1.37
CA MET A 117 5.13 10.62 1.99
C MET A 117 5.68 9.60 0.98
N ARG A 118 6.15 10.04 -0.18
CA ARG A 118 6.70 9.19 -1.25
C ARG A 118 5.74 8.05 -1.66
N THR A 119 4.45 8.34 -1.66
CA THR A 119 3.39 7.37 -1.97
C THR A 119 2.67 7.83 -3.24
N GLU A 120 2.59 6.96 -4.21
CA GLU A 120 1.81 7.15 -5.42
C GLU A 120 0.62 6.22 -5.45
N VAL A 121 -0.54 6.75 -5.82
CA VAL A 121 -1.77 6.00 -5.97
C VAL A 121 -2.19 6.07 -7.43
N ARG A 122 -2.49 4.92 -8.00
CA ARG A 122 -3.03 4.80 -9.37
C ARG A 122 -4.40 4.13 -9.30
N GLY A 123 -5.35 4.73 -9.97
CA GLY A 123 -6.66 4.15 -10.16
C GLY A 123 -6.64 2.97 -11.14
N VAL A 124 -7.79 2.37 -11.34
CA VAL A 124 -7.97 1.31 -12.33
C VAL A 124 -7.60 1.87 -13.71
N VAL A 125 -6.72 1.18 -14.41
CA VAL A 125 -6.43 1.51 -15.82
C VAL A 125 -7.72 1.33 -16.62
N ARG A 126 -8.37 2.44 -16.96
CA ARG A 126 -9.45 2.41 -17.93
C ARG A 126 -8.82 2.07 -19.27
N LYS A 127 -9.21 0.96 -19.84
CA LYS A 127 -8.98 0.72 -21.23
C LYS A 127 -9.55 1.94 -21.96
N LEU A 128 -8.72 2.70 -22.63
CA LEU A 128 -9.20 3.71 -23.54
C LEU A 128 -9.90 2.95 -24.67
N GLU A 129 -11.23 2.88 -24.58
CA GLU A 129 -12.03 2.46 -25.71
C GLU A 129 -11.90 3.56 -26.76
N GLY A 130 -11.32 3.23 -27.86
CA GLY A 130 -11.22 4.14 -28.98
C GLY A 130 -9.82 4.26 -29.50
N GLY A 131 -9.48 3.42 -30.31
CA GLY A 131 -8.27 3.57 -31.11
C GLY A 131 -8.45 2.81 -32.36
#